data_413b1cbeb3ffb51c61a64ce8c22b625a
#
_entry.id   413b1cbeb3ffb51c61a64ce8c22b625a
#
_cell.length_a   1.000
_cell.length_b   1.000
_cell.length_c   1.000
_cell.angle_alpha   90.00
_cell.angle_beta   90.00
_cell.angle_gamma   90.00
#
_symmetry.space_group_name_H-M   'P 1'
#
loop_
_entity.id
_entity.type
_entity.pdbx_description
1 polymer ?
#
loop_
_entity_poly.entity_id
_entity_poly.type
_entity_poly.pdbx_seq_one_letter_code
_entity_poly.pdbx_strand_id
1 'polypeptide(L)'
;MWKIPVICALLATFAGAQTPGDDRTAEHWASMCRTVSEASPKAGGSLKIPATFEAGQCWGTFEALSVMSSLEDHGKPLLRICPPNTLSTYQWISIFVEYTKSHPEQKRDPFAFVAIAGLQEAFPCK
;
A
#
# COMPACT_ATOMS: atom_id res chain seq x y z
N MET A 1 -63.81 6.38 -4.50
CA MET A 1 -62.62 6.66 -5.32
C MET A 1 -61.53 7.20 -4.44
N TRP A 2 -60.61 6.38 -4.01
CA TRP A 2 -59.48 6.83 -3.20
C TRP A 2 -58.26 7.06 -4.10
N LYS A 3 -57.87 8.32 -4.17
CA LYS A 3 -56.63 8.70 -4.83
C LYS A 3 -55.47 8.40 -3.85
N ILE A 4 -54.67 7.39 -4.15
CA ILE A 4 -53.41 7.14 -3.50
C ILE A 4 -52.38 8.09 -4.12
N PRO A 5 -51.80 9.05 -3.38
CA PRO A 5 -50.72 9.85 -3.92
C PRO A 5 -49.46 9.00 -3.98
N VAL A 6 -48.86 9.03 -5.13
CA VAL A 6 -47.57 8.46 -5.47
C VAL A 6 -46.45 9.03 -4.58
N ILE A 7 -46.05 8.28 -3.58
CA ILE A 7 -44.81 8.53 -2.83
C ILE A 7 -43.75 7.52 -3.36
N CYS A 8 -43.29 7.79 -4.55
CA CYS A 8 -42.21 6.98 -5.19
C CYS A 8 -41.18 7.89 -5.87
N ALA A 9 -40.82 9.03 -5.26
CA ALA A 9 -39.87 9.96 -5.89
C ALA A 9 -38.78 10.46 -4.93
N LEU A 10 -38.29 9.66 -4.00
CA LEU A 10 -37.21 10.10 -3.08
C LEU A 10 -36.18 9.06 -2.77
N LEU A 11 -35.95 8.09 -3.65
CA LEU A 11 -34.85 7.10 -3.48
C LEU A 11 -33.80 7.12 -4.60
N ALA A 12 -33.67 8.21 -5.32
CA ALA A 12 -32.76 8.29 -6.46
C ALA A 12 -31.63 9.32 -6.31
N THR A 13 -31.07 9.52 -5.12
CA THR A 13 -29.95 10.44 -4.96
C THR A 13 -28.86 9.97 -4.00
N PHE A 14 -28.57 8.69 -3.94
CA PHE A 14 -27.38 8.19 -3.26
C PHE A 14 -26.51 7.29 -4.16
N ALA A 15 -26.55 7.49 -5.46
CA ALA A 15 -25.46 7.08 -6.32
C ALA A 15 -24.46 8.24 -6.42
N GLY A 16 -23.91 8.66 -5.30
CA GLY A 16 -22.65 9.36 -5.29
C GLY A 16 -21.63 8.39 -5.86
N ALA A 17 -21.25 8.56 -7.12
CA ALA A 17 -20.08 7.94 -7.66
C ALA A 17 -18.92 8.39 -6.77
N GLN A 18 -18.55 7.53 -5.82
CA GLN A 18 -17.28 7.66 -5.11
C GLN A 18 -16.23 7.45 -6.18
N THR A 19 -15.72 8.54 -6.73
CA THR A 19 -14.40 8.51 -7.34
C THR A 19 -13.50 7.81 -6.35
N PRO A 20 -12.75 6.73 -6.75
CA PRO A 20 -11.79 6.13 -5.86
C PRO A 20 -10.92 7.25 -5.33
N GLY A 21 -11.00 7.52 -4.03
CA GLY A 21 -10.24 8.61 -3.44
C GLY A 21 -8.77 8.43 -3.74
N ASP A 22 -8.02 9.50 -3.88
CA ASP A 22 -6.57 9.50 -4.08
C ASP A 22 -5.82 8.71 -2.98
N ASP A 23 -6.50 8.37 -1.88
CA ASP A 23 -6.02 7.61 -0.74
C ASP A 23 -5.59 6.16 -1.04
N ARG A 24 -5.98 5.60 -2.20
CA ARG A 24 -5.60 4.24 -2.62
C ARG A 24 -4.45 4.20 -3.61
N THR A 25 -3.97 5.32 -4.06
CA THR A 25 -2.93 5.39 -5.10
C THR A 25 -1.54 5.15 -4.52
N ALA A 26 -0.64 4.67 -5.37
CA ALA A 26 0.76 4.50 -5.01
C ALA A 26 1.41 5.84 -4.61
N GLU A 27 1.04 6.95 -5.26
CA GLU A 27 1.55 8.28 -4.93
C GLU A 27 1.17 8.71 -3.50
N HIS A 28 -0.09 8.51 -3.11
CA HIS A 28 -0.55 8.82 -1.77
C HIS A 28 0.21 8.00 -0.72
N TRP A 29 0.30 6.69 -0.93
CA TRP A 29 1.02 5.79 -0.03
C TRP A 29 2.52 6.07 0.03
N ALA A 30 3.16 6.36 -1.10
CA ALA A 30 4.56 6.76 -1.12
C ALA A 30 4.80 8.06 -0.35
N SER A 31 3.87 9.01 -0.42
CA SER A 31 3.92 10.24 0.36
C SER A 31 3.85 9.97 1.87
N MET A 32 2.91 9.12 2.32
CA MET A 32 2.82 8.70 3.72
C MET A 32 4.07 7.95 4.19
N CYS A 33 4.58 7.05 3.36
CA CYS A 33 5.72 6.21 3.68
C CYS A 33 7.07 6.93 3.61
N ARG A 34 7.13 8.10 2.99
CA ARG A 34 8.37 8.85 2.84
C ARG A 34 9.01 9.21 4.17
N THR A 35 8.21 9.61 5.15
CA THR A 35 8.72 9.95 6.49
C THR A 35 9.41 8.76 7.17
N VAL A 36 8.93 7.56 6.90
CA VAL A 36 9.55 6.31 7.39
C VAL A 36 10.83 6.01 6.61
N SER A 37 10.79 6.10 5.27
CA SER A 37 11.96 5.81 4.43
C SER A 37 13.10 6.79 4.61
N GLU A 38 12.79 8.05 4.94
CA GLU A 38 13.78 9.10 5.23
C GLU A 38 14.33 9.03 6.66
N ALA A 39 13.69 8.26 7.54
CA ALA A 39 14.19 8.00 8.90
C ALA A 39 15.38 7.05 8.88
N SER A 40 16.45 7.42 8.15
CA SER A 40 17.64 6.59 8.03
C SER A 40 18.28 6.35 9.39
N PRO A 41 18.61 5.10 9.77
CA PRO A 41 19.32 4.85 10.99
C PRO A 41 20.70 5.52 10.90
N LYS A 42 20.99 6.43 11.83
CA LYS A 42 22.35 6.93 12.00
C LYS A 42 23.26 5.77 12.37
N ALA A 43 24.49 5.78 11.87
CA ALA A 43 25.47 4.74 12.16
C ALA A 43 25.50 4.39 13.66
N GLY A 44 25.14 3.14 14.02
CA GLY A 44 25.07 2.67 15.40
C GLY A 44 23.82 3.06 16.20
N GLY A 45 22.83 3.72 15.58
CA GLY A 45 21.57 4.11 16.22
C GLY A 45 20.39 3.24 15.84
N SER A 46 19.39 3.16 16.73
CA SER A 46 18.11 2.56 16.42
C SER A 46 17.30 3.45 15.44
N LEU A 47 16.55 2.82 14.56
CA LEU A 47 15.62 3.52 13.67
C LEU A 47 14.54 4.22 14.51
N LYS A 48 14.45 5.54 14.39
CA LYS A 48 13.39 6.33 15.02
C LYS A 48 12.31 6.63 13.99
N ILE A 49 11.20 5.91 14.08
CA ILE A 49 10.02 6.15 13.24
C ILE A 49 9.20 7.27 13.88
N PRO A 50 8.73 8.25 13.09
CA PRO A 50 7.83 9.29 13.61
C PRO A 50 6.57 8.66 14.22
N ALA A 51 6.17 9.14 15.40
CA ALA A 51 4.94 8.67 16.06
C ALA A 51 3.69 9.36 15.47
N THR A 52 3.46 9.20 14.18
CA THR A 52 2.29 9.71 13.47
C THR A 52 1.41 8.57 13.02
N PHE A 53 0.13 8.87 12.77
CA PHE A 53 -0.82 7.88 12.24
C PHE A 53 -0.36 7.35 10.87
N GLU A 54 0.08 8.23 10.00
CA GLU A 54 0.56 7.90 8.65
C GLU A 54 1.77 6.97 8.68
N ALA A 55 2.75 7.27 9.54
CA ALA A 55 3.91 6.40 9.70
C ALA A 55 3.53 5.03 10.25
N GLY A 56 2.61 4.98 11.21
CA GLY A 56 2.10 3.73 11.77
C GLY A 56 1.29 2.91 10.74
N GLN A 57 0.48 3.58 9.95
CA GLN A 57 -0.29 2.94 8.87
C GLN A 57 0.63 2.37 7.79
N CYS A 58 1.64 3.14 7.36
CA CYS A 58 2.65 2.66 6.42
C CYS A 58 3.37 1.44 6.98
N TRP A 59 3.89 1.53 8.20
CA TRP A 59 4.63 0.44 8.85
C TRP A 59 3.79 -0.83 8.96
N GLY A 60 2.59 -0.74 9.53
CA GLY A 60 1.71 -1.89 9.73
C GLY A 60 1.29 -2.58 8.43
N THR A 61 1.10 -1.80 7.36
CA THR A 61 0.77 -2.35 6.03
C THR A 61 1.93 -3.15 5.46
N PHE A 62 3.16 -2.65 5.57
CA PHE A 62 4.33 -3.38 5.08
C PHE A 62 4.70 -4.57 5.97
N GLU A 63 4.45 -4.51 7.27
CA GLU A 63 4.50 -5.70 8.15
C GLU A 63 3.56 -6.78 7.64
N ALA A 64 2.30 -6.43 7.36
CA ALA A 64 1.33 -7.36 6.81
C ALA A 64 1.76 -7.93 5.45
N LEU A 65 2.29 -7.10 4.55
CA LEU A 65 2.83 -7.56 3.26
C LEU A 65 3.99 -8.54 3.43
N SER A 66 4.88 -8.29 4.39
CA SER A 66 6.00 -9.20 4.66
C SER A 66 5.53 -10.57 5.14
N VAL A 67 4.51 -10.60 6.00
CA VAL A 67 3.87 -11.85 6.45
C VAL A 67 3.18 -12.55 5.26
N MET A 68 2.42 -11.81 4.45
CA MET A 68 1.75 -12.37 3.26
C MET A 68 2.74 -12.93 2.24
N SER A 69 3.91 -12.34 2.11
CA SER A 69 4.96 -12.85 1.20
C SER A 69 5.51 -14.21 1.61
N SER A 70 5.37 -14.57 2.89
CA SER A 70 5.78 -15.89 3.39
C SER A 70 4.73 -16.98 3.16
N LEU A 71 3.52 -16.62 2.73
CA LEU A 71 2.47 -17.58 2.41
C LEU A 71 2.79 -18.28 1.09
N GLU A 72 2.56 -19.57 1.07
CA GLU A 72 2.82 -20.42 -0.10
C GLU A 72 1.53 -21.06 -0.59
N ASP A 73 1.41 -21.17 -1.91
CA ASP A 73 0.43 -22.01 -2.58
C ASP A 73 1.17 -23.06 -3.41
N HIS A 74 0.95 -24.35 -3.08
CA HIS A 74 1.64 -25.48 -3.73
C HIS A 74 3.17 -25.34 -3.76
N GLY A 75 3.76 -24.87 -2.67
CA GLY A 75 5.22 -24.69 -2.52
C GLY A 75 5.78 -23.47 -3.27
N LYS A 76 4.93 -22.57 -3.73
CA LYS A 76 5.34 -21.31 -4.38
C LYS A 76 4.86 -20.12 -3.57
N PRO A 77 5.70 -19.09 -3.40
CA PRO A 77 5.28 -17.87 -2.73
C PRO A 77 4.05 -17.25 -3.40
N LEU A 78 3.01 -16.99 -2.62
CA LEU A 78 1.72 -16.48 -3.12
C LEU A 78 1.87 -15.17 -3.88
N LEU A 79 2.68 -14.26 -3.39
CA LEU A 79 2.93 -12.97 -4.02
C LEU A 79 4.11 -12.98 -5.00
N ARG A 80 4.76 -14.12 -5.20
CA ARG A 80 5.96 -14.25 -6.04
C ARG A 80 7.08 -13.26 -5.69
N ILE A 81 7.22 -12.99 -4.41
CA ILE A 81 8.29 -12.19 -3.84
C ILE A 81 9.19 -13.13 -3.06
N CYS A 82 10.47 -13.18 -3.39
CA CYS A 82 11.45 -14.07 -2.75
C CYS A 82 12.56 -13.27 -2.06
N PRO A 83 12.24 -12.58 -0.93
CA PRO A 83 13.21 -11.77 -0.23
C PRO A 83 14.20 -12.63 0.54
N PRO A 84 15.42 -12.14 0.81
CA PRO A 84 16.29 -12.75 1.79
C PRO A 84 15.67 -12.68 3.19
N ASN A 85 15.98 -13.68 4.04
CA ASN A 85 15.37 -13.85 5.38
C ASN A 85 15.63 -12.70 6.38
N THR A 86 16.45 -11.74 6.03
CA THR A 86 16.92 -10.67 6.94
C THR A 86 16.37 -9.28 6.61
N LEU A 87 15.38 -9.19 5.73
CA LEU A 87 14.80 -7.90 5.36
C LEU A 87 13.93 -7.32 6.49
N SER A 88 14.23 -6.09 6.89
CA SER A 88 13.42 -5.33 7.83
C SER A 88 12.22 -4.67 7.13
N THR A 89 11.18 -4.37 7.89
CA THR A 89 10.02 -3.61 7.39
C THR A 89 10.43 -2.26 6.80
N TYR A 90 11.43 -1.61 7.38
CA TYR A 90 12.02 -0.39 6.82
C TYR A 90 12.55 -0.58 5.39
N GLN A 91 13.23 -1.69 5.13
CA GLN A 91 13.75 -1.98 3.80
C GLN A 91 12.62 -2.24 2.78
N TRP A 92 11.56 -2.93 3.18
CA TRP A 92 10.37 -3.10 2.36
C TRP A 92 9.74 -1.76 1.96
N ILE A 93 9.59 -0.85 2.92
CA ILE A 93 9.05 0.49 2.71
C ILE A 93 9.96 1.29 1.76
N SER A 94 11.26 1.26 2.00
CA SER A 94 12.23 2.00 1.19
C SER A 94 12.23 1.54 -0.28
N ILE A 95 12.11 0.24 -0.51
CA ILE A 95 11.99 -0.31 -1.87
C ILE A 95 10.74 0.21 -2.57
N PHE A 96 9.59 0.20 -1.89
CA PHE A 96 8.34 0.72 -2.45
C PHE A 96 8.44 2.21 -2.79
N VAL A 97 8.93 3.02 -1.87
CA VAL A 97 9.07 4.48 -2.07
C VAL A 97 9.99 4.77 -3.25
N GLU A 98 11.13 4.10 -3.34
CA GLU A 98 12.08 4.27 -4.44
C GLU A 98 11.53 3.75 -5.77
N TYR A 99 10.83 2.63 -5.77
CA TYR A 99 10.17 2.10 -6.96
C TYR A 99 9.13 3.08 -7.51
N THR A 100 8.26 3.62 -6.65
CA THR A 100 7.23 4.60 -7.05
C THR A 100 7.86 5.87 -7.62
N LYS A 101 8.98 6.32 -7.06
CA LYS A 101 9.74 7.46 -7.55
C LYS A 101 10.34 7.21 -8.93
N SER A 102 10.80 5.99 -9.18
CA SER A 102 11.40 5.59 -10.46
C SER A 102 10.37 5.26 -11.55
N HIS A 103 9.10 5.04 -11.17
CA HIS A 103 8.00 4.70 -12.06
C HIS A 103 6.84 5.70 -11.94
N PRO A 104 7.06 6.97 -12.35
CA PRO A 104 6.05 8.02 -12.22
C PRO A 104 4.77 7.74 -13.01
N GLU A 105 4.82 6.90 -14.04
CA GLU A 105 3.67 6.45 -14.82
C GLU A 105 2.69 5.59 -14.00
N GLN A 106 3.17 4.93 -12.95
CA GLN A 106 2.37 4.05 -12.09
C GLN A 106 1.86 4.75 -10.81
N LYS A 107 2.16 6.00 -10.62
CA LYS A 107 1.83 6.71 -9.38
C LYS A 107 0.34 6.77 -9.05
N ARG A 108 -0.52 6.72 -10.06
CA ARG A 108 -1.98 6.71 -9.91
C ARG A 108 -2.57 5.32 -9.82
N ASP A 109 -1.77 4.28 -10.04
CA ASP A 109 -2.20 2.91 -9.92
C ASP A 109 -2.46 2.55 -8.44
N PRO A 110 -3.29 1.53 -8.18
CA PRO A 110 -3.55 1.10 -6.83
C PRO A 110 -2.26 0.71 -6.10
N PHE A 111 -2.11 1.21 -4.88
CA PHE A 111 -0.94 0.98 -4.03
C PHE A 111 -0.49 -0.49 -3.98
N ALA A 112 -1.43 -1.42 -3.76
CA ALA A 112 -1.09 -2.83 -3.59
C ALA A 112 -0.39 -3.41 -4.83
N PHE A 113 -0.85 -3.06 -6.02
CA PHE A 113 -0.21 -3.53 -7.27
C PHE A 113 1.19 -2.96 -7.43
N VAL A 114 1.37 -1.68 -7.16
CA VAL A 114 2.67 -1.02 -7.31
C VAL A 114 3.66 -1.51 -6.25
N ALA A 115 3.21 -1.70 -5.01
CA ALA A 115 4.04 -2.25 -3.95
C ALA A 115 4.51 -3.68 -4.27
N ILE A 116 3.59 -4.55 -4.71
CA ILE A 116 3.92 -5.92 -5.10
C ILE A 116 4.87 -5.93 -6.30
N ALA A 117 4.61 -5.12 -7.32
CA ALA A 117 5.47 -5.02 -8.50
C ALA A 117 6.90 -4.59 -8.14
N GLY A 118 7.05 -3.58 -7.29
CA GLY A 118 8.35 -3.11 -6.83
C GLY A 118 9.11 -4.16 -6.02
N LEU A 119 8.40 -4.89 -5.17
CA LEU A 119 9.00 -5.97 -4.38
C LEU A 119 9.35 -7.19 -5.24
N GLN A 120 8.55 -7.51 -6.25
CA GLN A 120 8.87 -8.56 -7.22
C GLN A 120 10.10 -8.22 -8.07
N GLU A 121 10.24 -6.96 -8.47
CA GLU A 121 11.42 -6.50 -9.20
C GLU A 121 12.67 -6.57 -8.33
N ALA A 122 12.57 -6.16 -7.07
CA ALA A 122 13.69 -6.19 -6.13
C ALA A 122 14.09 -7.64 -5.72
N PHE A 123 13.11 -8.53 -5.61
CA PHE A 123 13.29 -9.90 -5.13
C PHE A 123 12.58 -10.91 -6.03
N PRO A 124 13.03 -11.08 -7.25
CA PRO A 124 12.44 -12.04 -8.16
C PRO A 124 12.65 -13.45 -7.65
N CYS A 125 11.63 -14.29 -7.78
CA CYS A 125 11.76 -15.74 -7.57
C CYS A 125 12.45 -16.38 -8.77
N LYS A 126 13.37 -17.28 -8.49
CA LYS A 126 14.08 -18.04 -9.53
C LYS A 126 13.23 -19.21 -10.04
#